data_61cb54faeb79a547a217fd673b647828
#
_entry.id   61cb54faeb79a547a217fd673b647828
#
_cell.length_a   1.000
_cell.length_b   1.000
_cell.length_c   1.000
_cell.angle_alpha   90.00
_cell.angle_beta   90.00
_cell.angle_gamma   90.00
#
_symmetry.space_group_name_H-M   'P 1'
#
loop_
_entity.id
_entity.type
_entity.pdbx_description
1 polymer ?
#
loop_
_entity_poly.entity_id
_entity_poly.type
_entity_poly.pdbx_seq_one_letter_code
_entity_poly.pdbx_strand_id
1 'polypeptide(L)'
;MKQALMILALLPCLAFGQTREEVAKELVKQGVPHARIVLAQARLESGNMKSAFYKRTNNLFGMKRGKRYARYGHWRESVADYKRRISSCYKGGDYYAFLRRINYASDPHYITKVRRIANG
;
A
#
# COMPACT_ATOMS: atom_id res chain seq x y z
N MET A 1 -18.83 33.56 -11.51
CA MET A 1 -17.93 33.15 -12.58
C MET A 1 -16.64 32.59 -12.05
N LYS A 2 -15.92 33.35 -11.23
CA LYS A 2 -14.66 32.85 -10.66
C LYS A 2 -14.87 31.64 -9.78
N GLN A 3 -15.98 31.62 -9.04
CA GLN A 3 -16.29 30.50 -8.17
C GLN A 3 -16.55 29.22 -8.94
N ALA A 4 -17.19 29.34 -10.09
CA ALA A 4 -17.45 28.16 -10.93
C ALA A 4 -16.15 27.52 -11.41
N LEU A 5 -15.17 28.36 -11.76
CA LEU A 5 -13.87 27.85 -12.18
C LEU A 5 -13.14 27.15 -11.04
N MET A 6 -13.25 27.67 -9.82
CA MET A 6 -12.62 27.05 -8.68
C MET A 6 -13.23 25.70 -8.37
N ILE A 7 -14.56 25.59 -8.46
CA ILE A 7 -15.25 24.33 -8.23
C ILE A 7 -14.79 23.29 -9.24
N LEU A 8 -14.67 23.67 -10.52
CA LEU A 8 -14.20 22.75 -11.55
C LEU A 8 -12.78 22.29 -11.29
N ALA A 9 -11.92 23.17 -10.77
CA ALA A 9 -10.55 22.80 -10.47
C ALA A 9 -10.47 21.77 -9.34
N LEU A 10 -11.40 21.82 -8.39
CA LEU A 10 -11.39 20.88 -7.26
C LEU A 10 -11.98 19.52 -7.62
N LEU A 11 -12.99 19.48 -8.48
CA LEU A 11 -13.67 18.23 -8.82
C LEU A 11 -12.73 17.13 -9.34
N PRO A 12 -11.80 17.42 -10.27
CA PRO A 12 -10.88 16.38 -10.74
C PRO A 12 -10.04 15.78 -9.61
N CYS A 13 -9.60 16.60 -8.67
CA CYS A 13 -8.82 16.11 -7.54
C CYS A 13 -9.63 15.16 -6.66
N LEU A 14 -10.91 15.42 -6.50
CA LEU A 14 -11.79 14.57 -5.70
C LEU A 14 -12.14 13.27 -6.42
N ALA A 15 -12.07 13.26 -7.74
CA ALA A 15 -12.41 12.09 -8.54
C ALA A 15 -11.32 11.03 -8.53
N PHE A 16 -10.09 11.41 -8.21
CA PHE A 16 -8.96 10.50 -8.19
C PHE A 16 -8.68 10.05 -6.76
N GLY A 17 -8.44 8.80 -6.56
CA GLY A 17 -8.01 8.31 -5.27
C GLY A 17 -6.62 8.82 -4.92
N GLN A 18 -6.02 8.27 -3.88
CA GLN A 18 -4.68 8.64 -3.47
C GLN A 18 -3.65 8.18 -4.51
N THR A 19 -2.57 8.93 -4.60
CA THR A 19 -1.46 8.64 -5.51
C THR A 19 -0.42 7.79 -4.80
N ARG A 20 0.51 7.22 -5.58
CA ARG A 20 1.65 6.51 -4.99
C ARG A 20 2.48 7.44 -4.12
N GLU A 21 2.57 8.71 -4.47
CA GLU A 21 3.30 9.70 -3.69
C GLU A 21 2.67 9.90 -2.33
N GLU A 22 1.35 9.94 -2.26
CA GLU A 22 0.64 10.04 -0.98
C GLU A 22 0.85 8.80 -0.12
N VAL A 23 0.83 7.62 -0.74
CA VAL A 23 1.09 6.37 -0.02
C VAL A 23 2.53 6.35 0.50
N ALA A 24 3.49 6.77 -0.33
CA ALA A 24 4.90 6.84 0.06
C ALA A 24 5.08 7.75 1.27
N LYS A 25 4.44 8.93 1.25
CA LYS A 25 4.51 9.87 2.37
C LYS A 25 3.92 9.29 3.63
N GLU A 26 2.81 8.58 3.51
CA GLU A 26 2.16 7.99 4.68
C GLU A 26 3.02 6.88 5.29
N LEU A 27 3.68 6.07 4.46
CA LEU A 27 4.59 5.03 4.95
C LEU A 27 5.73 5.64 5.77
N VAL A 28 6.33 6.71 5.28
CA VAL A 28 7.40 7.40 6.00
C VAL A 28 6.85 8.04 7.29
N LYS A 29 5.70 8.70 7.19
CA LYS A 29 5.07 9.35 8.34
C LYS A 29 4.80 8.37 9.46
N GLN A 30 4.33 7.17 9.14
CA GLN A 30 4.04 6.17 10.15
C GLN A 30 5.29 5.37 10.57
N GLY A 31 6.44 5.66 10.01
CA GLY A 31 7.70 5.01 10.40
C GLY A 31 7.83 3.58 9.91
N VAL A 32 7.26 3.28 8.74
CA VAL A 32 7.39 1.95 8.14
C VAL A 32 8.80 1.81 7.54
N PRO A 33 9.60 0.82 7.99
CA PRO A 33 10.94 0.64 7.44
C PRO A 33 10.87 0.17 5.98
N HIS A 34 11.91 0.50 5.22
CA HIS A 34 12.02 0.14 3.80
C HIS A 34 10.80 0.58 2.99
N ALA A 35 10.41 1.84 3.17
CA ALA A 35 9.19 2.38 2.56
C ALA A 35 9.14 2.16 1.04
N ARG A 36 10.28 2.20 0.35
CA ARG A 36 10.32 1.97 -1.10
C ARG A 36 9.85 0.56 -1.46
N ILE A 37 10.31 -0.42 -0.72
CA ILE A 37 9.90 -1.82 -0.95
C ILE A 37 8.45 -2.02 -0.55
N VAL A 38 8.03 -1.45 0.58
CA VAL A 38 6.66 -1.58 1.05
C VAL A 38 5.69 -0.88 0.10
N LEU A 39 6.08 0.27 -0.48
CA LEU A 39 5.30 0.92 -1.53
C LEU A 39 5.13 -0.02 -2.74
N ALA A 40 6.20 -0.72 -3.12
CA ALA A 40 6.11 -1.68 -4.22
C ALA A 40 5.12 -2.81 -3.91
N GLN A 41 5.10 -3.29 -2.67
CA GLN A 41 4.10 -4.26 -2.24
C GLN A 41 2.68 -3.70 -2.38
N ALA A 42 2.47 -2.47 -1.92
CA ALA A 42 1.16 -1.82 -2.04
C ALA A 42 0.73 -1.70 -3.49
N ARG A 43 1.65 -1.31 -4.38
CA ARG A 43 1.35 -1.17 -5.80
C ARG A 43 1.00 -2.51 -6.43
N LEU A 44 1.70 -3.56 -6.06
CA LEU A 44 1.43 -4.90 -6.59
C LEU A 44 0.07 -5.40 -6.10
N GLU A 45 -0.21 -5.31 -4.81
CA GLU A 45 -1.41 -5.87 -4.20
C GLU A 45 -2.68 -5.09 -4.54
N SER A 46 -2.57 -3.80 -4.77
CA SER A 46 -3.73 -2.93 -5.01
C SER A 46 -3.94 -2.61 -6.49
N GLY A 47 -3.14 -3.21 -7.39
CA GLY A 47 -3.20 -2.87 -8.81
C GLY A 47 -2.90 -1.39 -9.04
N ASN A 48 -1.83 -0.88 -8.45
CA ASN A 48 -1.46 0.54 -8.48
C ASN A 48 -2.56 1.43 -7.92
N MET A 49 -3.24 0.97 -6.85
CA MET A 49 -4.33 1.68 -6.17
C MET A 49 -5.54 1.89 -7.09
N LYS A 50 -5.73 1.01 -8.06
CA LYS A 50 -6.81 1.13 -9.04
C LYS A 50 -7.74 -0.06 -9.09
N SER A 51 -7.39 -1.18 -8.44
CA SER A 51 -8.22 -2.38 -8.52
C SER A 51 -9.57 -2.17 -7.85
N ALA A 52 -10.59 -2.88 -8.35
CA ALA A 52 -11.92 -2.85 -7.74
C ALA A 52 -11.88 -3.33 -6.29
N PHE A 53 -11.07 -4.35 -6.02
CA PHE A 53 -10.87 -4.87 -4.68
C PHE A 53 -10.37 -3.78 -3.74
N TYR A 54 -9.31 -3.07 -4.14
CA TYR A 54 -8.74 -2.01 -3.31
C TYR A 54 -9.76 -0.89 -3.06
N LYS A 55 -10.45 -0.44 -4.11
CA LYS A 55 -11.43 0.63 -3.96
C LYS A 55 -12.56 0.25 -3.00
N ARG A 56 -12.89 -1.03 -2.94
CA ARG A 56 -13.96 -1.53 -2.09
C ARG A 56 -13.51 -1.72 -0.64
N THR A 57 -12.24 -1.99 -0.42
CA THR A 57 -11.74 -2.43 0.89
C THR A 57 -10.76 -1.47 1.54
N ASN A 58 -10.18 -0.52 0.82
CA ASN A 58 -9.08 0.32 1.28
C ASN A 58 -7.87 -0.49 1.77
N ASN A 59 -7.71 -1.70 1.25
CA ASN A 59 -6.67 -2.63 1.67
C ASN A 59 -5.52 -2.60 0.67
N LEU A 60 -4.46 -1.84 0.99
CA LEU A 60 -3.31 -1.66 0.10
C LEU A 60 -2.46 -2.91 -0.07
N PHE A 61 -2.45 -3.79 0.92
CA PHE A 61 -1.44 -4.85 1.01
C PHE A 61 -2.01 -6.25 0.92
N GLY A 62 -3.31 -6.39 0.64
CA GLY A 62 -3.92 -7.71 0.59
C GLY A 62 -3.94 -8.41 1.93
N MET A 63 -4.00 -7.66 3.02
CA MET A 63 -3.99 -8.22 4.37
C MET A 63 -5.24 -9.03 4.63
N LYS A 64 -5.09 -10.09 5.42
CA LYS A 64 -6.20 -10.95 5.77
C LYS A 64 -6.42 -10.98 7.28
N ARG A 65 -7.67 -11.23 7.67
CA ARG A 65 -8.06 -11.58 9.02
C ARG A 65 -8.67 -12.98 8.94
N GLY A 66 -7.86 -13.98 9.33
CA GLY A 66 -8.22 -15.37 9.09
C GLY A 66 -8.27 -15.65 7.59
N LYS A 67 -9.41 -16.14 7.11
CA LYS A 67 -9.58 -16.50 5.70
C LYS A 67 -10.11 -15.36 4.86
N ARG A 68 -10.50 -14.25 5.46
CA ARG A 68 -11.09 -13.11 4.75
C ARG A 68 -10.11 -11.98 4.61
N TYR A 69 -10.22 -11.23 3.52
CA TYR A 69 -9.46 -10.00 3.37
C TYR A 69 -9.98 -8.95 4.35
N ALA A 70 -9.05 -8.21 4.94
CA ALA A 70 -9.40 -7.12 5.85
C ALA A 70 -10.01 -5.95 5.05
N ARG A 71 -10.92 -5.23 5.70
CA ARG A 71 -11.51 -4.01 5.17
C ARG A 71 -11.22 -2.90 6.14
N TYR A 72 -10.96 -1.72 5.60
CA TYR A 72 -10.62 -0.54 6.40
C TYR A 72 -11.54 0.61 6.02
N GLY A 73 -11.80 1.51 6.96
CA GLY A 73 -12.56 2.72 6.72
C GLY A 73 -11.81 3.73 5.87
N HIS A 74 -10.47 3.68 5.91
CA HIS A 74 -9.59 4.56 5.16
C HIS A 74 -8.31 3.81 4.83
N TRP A 75 -7.70 4.13 3.68
CA TRP A 75 -6.49 3.42 3.24
C TRP A 75 -5.31 3.61 4.20
N ARG A 76 -5.25 4.74 4.93
CA ARG A 76 -4.19 4.96 5.91
C ARG A 76 -4.24 3.94 7.03
N GLU A 77 -5.41 3.40 7.33
CA GLU A 77 -5.55 2.34 8.33
C GLU A 77 -4.89 1.05 7.87
N SER A 78 -4.86 0.78 6.55
CA SER A 78 -4.15 -0.39 6.07
C SER A 78 -2.63 -0.24 6.25
N VAL A 79 -2.11 0.99 6.17
CA VAL A 79 -0.70 1.26 6.47
C VAL A 79 -0.41 0.99 7.94
N ALA A 80 -1.29 1.48 8.82
CA ALA A 80 -1.14 1.27 10.26
C ALA A 80 -1.19 -0.23 10.60
N ASP A 81 -2.05 -0.97 9.93
CA ASP A 81 -2.17 -2.41 10.15
C ASP A 81 -0.93 -3.15 9.65
N TYR A 82 -0.39 -2.76 8.50
CA TYR A 82 0.87 -3.30 8.01
C TYR A 82 1.99 -3.07 9.03
N LYS A 83 2.09 -1.86 9.55
CA LYS A 83 3.11 -1.53 10.54
C LYS A 83 2.98 -2.40 11.78
N ARG A 84 1.78 -2.54 12.30
CA ARG A 84 1.53 -3.31 13.52
C ARG A 84 1.82 -4.79 13.33
N ARG A 85 1.41 -5.35 12.20
CA ARG A 85 1.45 -6.80 11.99
C ARG A 85 2.71 -7.30 11.30
N ILE A 86 3.29 -6.48 10.42
CA ILE A 86 4.44 -6.88 9.62
C ILE A 86 5.70 -6.16 10.07
N SER A 87 5.69 -4.83 10.04
CA SER A 87 6.89 -4.05 10.36
C SER A 87 7.40 -4.33 11.77
N SER A 88 6.51 -4.58 12.71
CA SER A 88 6.88 -4.86 14.10
C SER A 88 7.69 -6.15 14.24
N CYS A 89 7.63 -7.05 13.28
CA CYS A 89 8.39 -8.29 13.27
C CYS A 89 9.76 -8.15 12.61
N TYR A 90 10.00 -7.03 11.94
CA TYR A 90 11.26 -6.80 11.24
C TYR A 90 12.36 -6.40 12.23
N LYS A 91 13.50 -7.11 12.19
CA LYS A 91 14.60 -6.89 13.14
C LYS A 91 15.87 -6.38 12.45
N GLY A 92 15.76 -5.90 11.23
CA GLY A 92 16.89 -5.41 10.47
C GLY A 92 17.33 -6.38 9.38
N GLY A 93 18.27 -5.94 8.55
CA GLY A 93 18.80 -6.75 7.46
C GLY A 93 18.01 -6.64 6.18
N ASP A 94 18.23 -7.59 5.28
CA ASP A 94 17.62 -7.63 3.96
C ASP A 94 16.11 -7.78 4.08
N TYR A 95 15.36 -6.79 3.62
CA TYR A 95 13.91 -6.78 3.75
C TYR A 95 13.24 -7.86 2.88
N TYR A 96 13.81 -8.17 1.72
CA TYR A 96 13.28 -9.25 0.89
C TYR A 96 13.45 -10.60 1.57
N ALA A 97 14.58 -10.82 2.23
CA ALA A 97 14.80 -12.03 3.01
C ALA A 97 13.80 -12.13 4.16
N PHE A 98 13.51 -10.99 4.81
CA PHE A 98 12.49 -10.94 5.86
C PHE A 98 11.12 -11.34 5.32
N LEU A 99 10.71 -10.79 4.17
CA LEU A 99 9.40 -11.12 3.58
C LEU A 99 9.30 -12.62 3.24
N ARG A 100 10.40 -13.22 2.76
CA ARG A 100 10.42 -14.67 2.53
C ARG A 100 10.28 -15.45 3.82
N ARG A 101 11.02 -15.04 4.84
CA ARG A 101 11.05 -15.74 6.13
C ARG A 101 9.68 -15.78 6.79
N ILE A 102 8.93 -14.69 6.70
CA ILE A 102 7.57 -14.66 7.27
C ILE A 102 6.53 -15.24 6.33
N ASN A 103 6.94 -15.69 5.15
CA ASN A 103 6.05 -16.23 4.12
C ASN A 103 4.92 -15.25 3.79
N TYR A 104 5.31 -14.03 3.46
CA TYR A 104 4.35 -12.94 3.24
C TYR A 104 3.32 -13.28 2.16
N ALA A 105 3.73 -13.97 1.11
CA ALA A 105 2.85 -14.38 0.02
C ALA A 105 3.18 -15.80 -0.41
N SER A 106 2.17 -16.51 -0.92
CA SER A 106 2.33 -17.88 -1.39
C SER A 106 2.90 -17.97 -2.80
N ASP A 107 2.83 -16.87 -3.58
CA ASP A 107 3.37 -16.84 -4.94
C ASP A 107 4.89 -16.95 -4.89
N PRO A 108 5.49 -18.00 -5.52
CA PRO A 108 6.94 -18.15 -5.51
C PRO A 108 7.68 -17.02 -6.24
N HIS A 109 6.99 -16.26 -7.07
CA HIS A 109 7.56 -15.13 -7.80
C HIS A 109 7.29 -13.78 -7.16
N TYR A 110 6.74 -13.78 -5.95
CA TYR A 110 6.33 -12.54 -5.27
C TYR A 110 7.50 -11.56 -5.10
N ILE A 111 8.61 -12.06 -4.58
CA ILE A 111 9.77 -11.19 -4.31
C ILE A 111 10.33 -10.61 -5.62
N THR A 112 10.38 -11.42 -6.67
CA THR A 112 10.83 -10.94 -7.99
C THR A 112 9.94 -9.82 -8.50
N LYS A 113 8.62 -9.98 -8.35
CA LYS A 113 7.66 -8.96 -8.77
C LYS A 113 7.81 -7.68 -7.97
N VAL A 114 7.92 -7.79 -6.65
CA VAL A 114 8.10 -6.62 -5.78
C VAL A 114 9.38 -5.90 -6.11
N ARG A 115 10.48 -6.64 -6.25
CA ARG A 115 11.79 -6.07 -6.56
C ARG A 115 11.76 -5.32 -7.89
N ARG A 116 11.11 -5.87 -8.89
CA ARG A 116 10.99 -5.22 -10.20
C ARG A 116 10.27 -3.88 -10.08
N ILE A 117 9.19 -3.84 -9.33
CA ILE A 117 8.43 -2.60 -9.11
C ILE A 117 9.27 -1.61 -8.31
N ALA A 118 9.93 -2.06 -7.26
CA ALA A 118 10.73 -1.19 -6.39
C ALA A 118 11.91 -0.57 -7.15
N ASN A 119 12.48 -1.28 -8.11
CA ASN A 119 13.64 -0.83 -8.88
C ASN A 119 13.26 -0.11 -10.18
N GLY A 120 12.01 -0.17 -10.59
CA GLY A 120 11.49 0.50 -11.78
C GLY A 120 10.97 1.89 -11.51
#